data_6edac952dd7a6780ea04a94b3f356872
#
_entry.id   6edac952dd7a6780ea04a94b3f356872
#
_cell.length_a   1.000
_cell.length_b   1.000
_cell.length_c   1.000
_cell.angle_alpha   90.00
_cell.angle_beta   90.00
_cell.angle_gamma   90.00
#
_symmetry.space_group_name_H-M   'P 1'
#
loop_
_entity.id
_entity.type
_entity.pdbx_description
1 polymer ?
#
loop_
_entity_poly.entity_id
_entity_poly.type
_entity_poly.pdbx_seq_one_letter_code
_entity_poly.pdbx_strand_id
1 'polypeptide(L)'
;MSKKSHNQQSTANQLTRWLIFLGVSAVLALILLVAAPRIMHRSLFSVTDGASTGTLAVGVTDVPDTLDIRTVNNASLDRVLIGNVYETLLGRNSDNGITAGLASSWKTSDDGLTLTFTLRSGLRFANGHTLDAASVVWSLQQAVSNKWPGADTKLAALASVTNPNATTVVITLKQPDATLPRTLSGRLGIVYDSAANIDYTNQAMGSGPYRITNFTPSQRIAFAAVSGSTAKTHTVTVRNYSSNSNLLKAARSGDVDLAIPSDPASADSLADDQNLRVSAGTSENKVTLLYNNDADSIFSDVQARTALRMMLDKTALLKDRSDVAQPLGGPIGPLEPGYEDLTGLIAHNADRGRQLMSYFSSSYIDTINLVTSETYEPLAQNIAH
;
A
#
# COMPACT_ATOMS: atom_id res chain seq x y z
N MET A 1 39.10 76.87 22.47
CA MET A 1 38.02 76.20 21.74
C MET A 1 38.55 74.88 21.11
N SER A 2 38.81 73.84 21.86
CA SER A 2 39.19 72.54 21.27
C SER A 2 39.05 71.41 22.29
N LYS A 3 37.82 71.07 22.71
CA LYS A 3 37.49 69.89 23.50
C LYS A 3 36.14 69.24 23.19
N LYS A 4 35.38 69.76 22.19
CA LYS A 4 34.05 69.24 21.82
C LYS A 4 34.02 68.28 20.61
N SER A 5 35.11 68.22 19.80
CA SER A 5 35.11 67.39 18.61
C SER A 5 35.51 65.91 18.82
N HIS A 6 36.19 65.60 19.91
CA HIS A 6 36.72 64.24 20.17
C HIS A 6 35.68 63.27 20.74
N ASN A 7 34.62 63.80 21.38
CA ASN A 7 33.59 62.95 21.99
C ASN A 7 32.49 62.50 21.05
N GLN A 8 32.26 63.20 19.91
CA GLN A 8 31.26 62.81 18.92
C GLN A 8 31.75 61.71 17.99
N GLN A 9 33.03 61.59 17.69
CA GLN A 9 33.61 60.53 16.88
C GLN A 9 33.66 59.20 17.62
N SER A 10 33.82 59.21 18.94
CA SER A 10 33.83 57.98 19.79
C SER A 10 32.44 57.32 19.88
N THR A 11 31.40 58.14 20.03
CA THR A 11 30.01 57.64 20.10
C THR A 11 29.49 57.13 18.77
N ALA A 12 29.83 57.77 17.65
CA ALA A 12 29.45 57.30 16.29
C ALA A 12 30.10 55.95 15.94
N ASN A 13 31.38 55.74 16.31
CA ASN A 13 32.07 54.47 16.14
C ASN A 13 31.52 53.37 17.04
N GLN A 14 31.05 53.66 18.24
CA GLN A 14 30.40 52.71 19.12
C GLN A 14 29.01 52.32 18.55
N LEU A 15 28.21 53.26 18.07
CA LEU A 15 26.92 52.99 17.49
C LEU A 15 27.03 52.10 16.25
N THR A 16 28.00 52.40 15.36
CA THR A 16 28.28 51.59 14.19
C THR A 16 28.69 50.16 14.52
N ARG A 17 29.50 49.95 15.54
CA ARG A 17 29.89 48.64 16.05
C ARG A 17 28.69 47.85 16.62
N TRP A 18 27.79 48.50 17.35
CA TRP A 18 26.57 47.91 17.84
C TRP A 18 25.59 47.54 16.73
N LEU A 19 25.44 48.33 15.70
CA LEU A 19 24.62 48.04 14.54
C LEU A 19 25.15 46.85 13.72
N ILE A 20 26.50 46.78 13.56
CA ILE A 20 27.14 45.64 12.91
C ILE A 20 26.96 44.36 13.77
N PHE A 21 27.13 44.43 15.09
CA PHE A 21 26.92 43.31 15.98
C PHE A 21 25.45 42.80 15.94
N LEU A 22 24.48 43.71 16.00
CA LEU A 22 23.07 43.38 15.87
C LEU A 22 22.73 42.78 14.50
N GLY A 23 23.29 43.32 13.43
CA GLY A 23 23.11 42.75 12.07
C GLY A 23 23.69 41.33 11.93
N VAL A 24 24.92 41.11 12.42
CA VAL A 24 25.55 39.77 12.41
C VAL A 24 24.80 38.81 13.31
N SER A 25 24.34 39.26 14.49
CA SER A 25 23.55 38.42 15.41
C SER A 25 22.20 38.03 14.82
N ALA A 26 21.52 38.97 14.08
CA ALA A 26 20.28 38.69 13.40
C ALA A 26 20.46 37.70 12.24
N VAL A 27 21.55 37.83 11.47
CA VAL A 27 21.89 36.87 10.40
C VAL A 27 22.22 35.49 10.95
N LEU A 28 23.00 35.43 12.05
CA LEU A 28 23.28 34.17 12.74
C LEU A 28 22.03 33.51 13.33
N ALA A 29 21.13 34.30 13.92
CA ALA A 29 19.83 33.81 14.40
C ALA A 29 18.94 33.30 13.25
N LEU A 30 18.94 33.98 12.09
CA LEU A 30 18.23 33.54 10.90
C LEU A 30 18.82 32.25 10.32
N ILE A 31 20.15 32.14 10.27
CA ILE A 31 20.85 30.91 9.85
C ILE A 31 20.53 29.77 10.82
N LEU A 32 20.52 30.00 12.12
CA LEU A 32 20.13 29.01 13.11
C LEU A 32 18.66 28.61 12.99
N LEU A 33 17.74 29.55 12.75
CA LEU A 33 16.32 29.29 12.54
C LEU A 33 16.04 28.49 11.25
N VAL A 34 16.83 28.69 10.21
CA VAL A 34 16.70 28.00 8.93
C VAL A 34 17.49 26.69 8.89
N ALA A 35 18.64 26.64 9.54
CA ALA A 35 19.54 25.48 9.54
C ALA A 35 19.27 24.50 10.71
N ALA A 36 18.78 24.97 11.85
CA ALA A 36 18.50 24.10 12.99
C ALA A 36 17.49 22.99 12.71
N PRO A 37 16.38 23.21 11.98
CA PRO A 37 15.50 22.12 11.59
C PRO A 37 16.21 21.09 10.69
N ARG A 38 17.06 21.56 9.76
CA ARG A 38 17.80 20.69 8.84
C ARG A 38 18.93 19.90 9.51
N ILE A 39 19.57 20.50 10.51
CA ILE A 39 20.67 19.87 11.27
C ILE A 39 20.13 18.91 12.33
N MET A 40 19.02 19.26 13.00
CA MET A 40 18.37 18.37 13.97
C MET A 40 17.78 17.13 13.34
N HIS A 41 17.31 17.20 12.09
CA HIS A 41 16.83 16.00 11.37
C HIS A 41 17.98 15.09 10.86
N ARG A 42 19.21 15.61 10.67
CA ARG A 42 20.33 14.81 10.14
C ARG A 42 21.23 14.15 11.18
N SER A 43 21.23 14.58 12.44
CA SER A 43 22.25 14.14 13.42
C SER A 43 21.76 13.12 14.47
N LEU A 44 20.52 12.60 14.36
CA LEU A 44 19.99 11.66 15.35
C LEU A 44 19.94 10.18 14.89
N PHE A 45 20.47 9.88 13.70
CA PHE A 45 20.50 8.49 13.19
C PHE A 45 21.92 7.95 13.09
N SER A 46 22.61 7.80 14.22
CA SER A 46 23.65 6.79 14.31
C SER A 46 22.98 5.46 14.62
N VAL A 47 22.92 4.59 13.64
CA VAL A 47 22.51 3.20 13.83
C VAL A 47 23.53 2.52 14.71
N THR A 48 23.26 2.43 16.01
CA THR A 48 23.89 1.47 16.89
C THR A 48 23.00 0.23 16.93
N ASP A 49 23.53 -0.89 16.50
CA ASP A 49 22.91 -2.20 16.63
C ASP A 49 22.44 -2.42 18.07
N GLY A 50 21.12 -2.59 18.27
CA GLY A 50 20.61 -3.12 19.51
C GLY A 50 19.37 -2.49 20.15
N ALA A 51 18.90 -1.30 19.75
CA ALA A 51 17.64 -0.75 20.23
C ALA A 51 16.95 0.08 19.14
N SER A 52 15.72 -0.25 18.82
CA SER A 52 14.83 0.49 17.90
C SER A 52 14.52 1.89 18.49
N THR A 53 15.37 2.88 18.24
CA THR A 53 15.25 4.23 18.81
C THR A 53 14.75 5.28 17.81
N GLY A 54 14.38 4.89 16.59
CA GLY A 54 14.02 5.80 15.51
C GLY A 54 12.53 6.12 15.43
N THR A 55 12.21 7.33 14.98
CA THR A 55 10.89 7.70 14.44
C THR A 55 10.96 7.70 12.92
N LEU A 56 9.88 7.27 12.26
CA LEU A 56 9.74 7.27 10.80
C LEU A 56 8.48 8.05 10.43
N ALA A 57 8.63 9.06 9.59
CA ALA A 57 7.53 9.80 9.00
C ALA A 57 7.26 9.27 7.58
N VAL A 58 6.06 8.74 7.36
CA VAL A 58 5.61 8.21 6.06
C VAL A 58 4.53 9.12 5.49
N GLY A 59 4.72 9.57 4.27
CA GLY A 59 3.70 10.32 3.52
C GLY A 59 2.98 9.42 2.52
N VAL A 60 1.68 9.55 2.46
CA VAL A 60 0.79 8.87 1.50
C VAL A 60 -0.25 9.87 0.99
N THR A 61 -1.01 9.51 -0.04
CA THR A 61 -2.13 10.32 -0.54
C THR A 61 -3.50 9.75 -0.18
N ASP A 62 -3.52 8.68 0.59
CA ASP A 62 -4.76 8.04 1.04
C ASP A 62 -4.54 7.42 2.43
N VAL A 63 -5.06 8.08 3.46
CA VAL A 63 -5.19 7.57 4.83
C VAL A 63 -6.66 7.23 5.04
N PRO A 64 -6.98 6.01 5.51
CA PRO A 64 -8.37 5.59 5.68
C PRO A 64 -9.14 6.48 6.68
N ASP A 65 -10.44 6.55 6.51
CA ASP A 65 -11.38 7.27 7.37
C ASP A 65 -11.85 6.44 8.58
N THR A 66 -11.58 5.14 8.55
CA THR A 66 -11.88 4.18 9.62
C THR A 66 -10.74 3.18 9.77
N LEU A 67 -10.65 2.52 10.92
CA LEU A 67 -9.74 1.39 11.16
C LEU A 67 -10.47 0.04 11.10
N ASP A 68 -11.79 0.02 10.87
CA ASP A 68 -12.55 -1.24 10.85
C ASP A 68 -12.37 -2.01 9.53
N ILE A 69 -11.25 -2.70 9.44
CA ILE A 69 -10.90 -3.57 8.30
C ILE A 69 -11.90 -4.73 8.11
N ARG A 70 -12.76 -5.03 9.10
CA ARG A 70 -13.74 -6.12 9.03
C ARG A 70 -14.95 -5.75 8.16
N THR A 71 -15.28 -4.47 8.05
CA THR A 71 -16.52 -3.99 7.42
C THR A 71 -16.28 -3.21 6.13
N VAL A 72 -15.08 -2.65 5.96
CA VAL A 72 -14.74 -1.80 4.82
C VAL A 72 -13.69 -2.46 3.94
N ASN A 73 -13.97 -2.61 2.64
CA ASN A 73 -13.00 -3.10 1.65
C ASN A 73 -12.23 -1.92 1.07
N ASN A 74 -11.09 -1.59 1.67
CA ASN A 74 -10.24 -0.47 1.28
C ASN A 74 -8.76 -0.91 1.28
N ALA A 75 -8.07 -0.69 0.17
CA ALA A 75 -6.66 -1.07 0.00
C ALA A 75 -5.71 -0.28 0.92
N SER A 76 -6.05 0.97 1.29
CA SER A 76 -5.24 1.74 2.23
C SER A 76 -5.32 1.17 3.65
N LEU A 77 -6.50 0.64 4.05
CA LEU A 77 -6.64 -0.12 5.30
C LEU A 77 -5.75 -1.36 5.31
N ASP A 78 -5.78 -2.16 4.25
CA ASP A 78 -4.94 -3.35 4.15
C ASP A 78 -3.45 -2.98 4.28
N ARG A 79 -3.01 -1.95 3.57
CA ARG A 79 -1.63 -1.48 3.57
C ARG A 79 -1.16 -1.02 4.95
N VAL A 80 -1.99 -0.33 5.71
CA VAL A 80 -1.61 0.21 7.01
C VAL A 80 -1.78 -0.78 8.15
N LEU A 81 -2.70 -1.75 8.05
CA LEU A 81 -3.03 -2.64 9.16
C LEU A 81 -2.44 -4.04 9.04
N ILE A 82 -2.46 -4.67 7.83
CA ILE A 82 -1.96 -6.03 7.64
C ILE A 82 -0.43 -6.05 7.69
N GLY A 83 0.12 -6.92 8.51
CA GLY A 83 1.56 -7.03 8.76
C GLY A 83 2.12 -5.99 9.73
N ASN A 84 1.38 -4.91 9.99
CA ASN A 84 1.76 -3.88 10.96
C ASN A 84 1.05 -4.07 12.31
N VAL A 85 -0.27 -4.06 12.30
CA VAL A 85 -1.11 -4.21 13.50
C VAL A 85 -1.68 -5.62 13.61
N TYR A 86 -2.10 -6.17 12.50
CA TYR A 86 -2.64 -7.53 12.43
C TYR A 86 -1.67 -8.46 11.72
N GLU A 87 -1.39 -9.59 12.33
CA GLU A 87 -0.83 -10.74 11.62
C GLU A 87 -1.96 -11.59 11.03
N THR A 88 -1.64 -12.31 9.97
CA THR A 88 -2.54 -13.23 9.28
C THR A 88 -2.16 -14.69 9.60
N LEU A 89 -3.08 -15.62 9.42
CA LEU A 89 -2.82 -17.04 9.67
C LEU A 89 -1.64 -17.55 8.83
N LEU A 90 -1.56 -17.15 7.56
CA LEU A 90 -0.41 -17.37 6.67
C LEU A 90 0.16 -16.02 6.22
N GLY A 91 1.45 -15.97 5.89
CA GLY A 91 2.14 -14.81 5.37
C GLY A 91 2.32 -14.85 3.86
N ARG A 92 2.95 -13.79 3.32
CA ARG A 92 3.44 -13.73 1.94
C ARG A 92 4.88 -13.22 1.92
N ASN A 93 5.68 -13.73 0.97
CA ASN A 93 7.00 -13.20 0.68
C ASN A 93 6.96 -12.11 -0.39
N SER A 94 8.14 -11.59 -0.80
CA SER A 94 8.28 -10.55 -1.84
C SER A 94 7.77 -11.00 -3.21
N ASP A 95 7.80 -12.29 -3.49
CA ASP A 95 7.34 -12.87 -4.76
C ASP A 95 5.87 -13.29 -4.69
N ASN A 96 5.18 -12.82 -3.64
CA ASN A 96 3.79 -13.10 -3.34
C ASN A 96 3.46 -14.60 -3.10
N GLY A 97 4.49 -15.40 -2.85
CA GLY A 97 4.38 -16.79 -2.42
C GLY A 97 3.89 -16.90 -0.98
N ILE A 98 3.12 -17.96 -0.69
CA ILE A 98 2.58 -18.19 0.64
C ILE A 98 3.68 -18.70 1.58
N THR A 99 3.77 -18.09 2.76
CA THR A 99 4.76 -18.42 3.79
C THR A 99 4.09 -18.63 5.15
N ALA A 100 4.88 -19.04 6.14
CA ALA A 100 4.45 -19.05 7.52
C ALA A 100 4.03 -17.64 7.98
N GLY A 101 2.97 -17.59 8.78
CA GLY A 101 2.46 -16.41 9.45
C GLY A 101 2.26 -16.71 10.95
N LEU A 102 1.03 -16.59 11.47
CA LEU A 102 0.68 -17.11 12.79
C LEU A 102 0.80 -18.63 12.84
N ALA A 103 0.45 -19.32 11.74
CA ALA A 103 0.76 -20.72 11.55
C ALA A 103 2.21 -20.89 11.10
N SER A 104 2.97 -21.73 11.81
CA SER A 104 4.34 -22.12 11.46
C SER A 104 4.37 -23.13 10.32
N SER A 105 3.32 -23.92 10.16
CA SER A 105 3.18 -24.93 9.11
C SER A 105 1.72 -25.27 8.86
N TRP A 106 1.44 -25.84 7.69
CA TRP A 106 0.13 -26.38 7.35
C TRP A 106 0.25 -27.59 6.43
N LYS A 107 -0.78 -28.42 6.44
CA LYS A 107 -0.89 -29.59 5.57
C LYS A 107 -2.30 -29.69 5.02
N THR A 108 -2.40 -30.00 3.74
CA THR A 108 -3.67 -30.33 3.08
C THR A 108 -3.76 -31.85 2.95
N SER A 109 -4.93 -32.44 3.21
CA SER A 109 -5.21 -33.84 2.97
C SER A 109 -5.18 -34.21 1.49
N ASP A 110 -4.99 -35.47 1.15
CA ASP A 110 -4.86 -35.94 -0.23
C ASP A 110 -6.12 -35.67 -1.07
N ASP A 111 -7.30 -35.67 -0.43
CA ASP A 111 -8.58 -35.30 -1.08
C ASP A 111 -8.81 -33.81 -1.20
N GLY A 112 -7.91 -32.99 -0.65
CA GLY A 112 -8.02 -31.54 -0.67
C GLY A 112 -9.11 -30.93 0.21
N LEU A 113 -9.79 -31.76 1.05
CA LEU A 113 -10.95 -31.31 1.83
C LEU A 113 -10.60 -30.87 3.25
N THR A 114 -9.41 -31.20 3.75
CA THR A 114 -9.00 -30.83 5.11
C THR A 114 -7.67 -30.14 5.11
N LEU A 115 -7.61 -28.94 5.72
CA LEU A 115 -6.37 -28.21 5.96
C LEU A 115 -6.11 -28.16 7.48
N THR A 116 -4.95 -28.64 7.90
CA THR A 116 -4.51 -28.61 9.29
C THR A 116 -3.37 -27.63 9.44
N PHE A 117 -3.53 -26.63 10.31
CA PHE A 117 -2.54 -25.59 10.61
C PHE A 117 -1.97 -25.79 12.00
N THR A 118 -0.65 -25.65 12.13
CA THR A 118 0.05 -25.63 13.43
C THR A 118 0.49 -24.21 13.72
N LEU A 119 -0.01 -23.60 14.80
CA LEU A 119 0.36 -22.26 15.22
C LEU A 119 1.75 -22.22 15.86
N ARG A 120 2.42 -21.07 15.78
CA ARG A 120 3.60 -20.79 16.59
C ARG A 120 3.22 -20.79 18.07
N SER A 121 4.16 -21.13 18.94
CA SER A 121 3.97 -21.08 20.39
C SER A 121 4.13 -19.65 20.94
N GLY A 122 3.46 -19.36 22.04
CA GLY A 122 3.62 -18.11 22.79
C GLY A 122 3.06 -16.86 22.10
N LEU A 123 2.15 -17.03 21.14
CA LEU A 123 1.50 -15.89 20.45
C LEU A 123 0.66 -15.07 21.43
N ARG A 124 0.71 -13.75 21.26
CA ARG A 124 -0.07 -12.79 22.05
C ARG A 124 -0.57 -11.64 21.19
N PHE A 125 -1.70 -11.10 21.58
CA PHE A 125 -2.17 -9.79 21.13
C PHE A 125 -1.39 -8.67 21.80
N ALA A 126 -1.43 -7.47 21.23
CA ALA A 126 -0.71 -6.29 21.76
C ALA A 126 -1.16 -5.85 23.16
N ASN A 127 -2.35 -6.27 23.61
CA ASN A 127 -2.85 -6.08 24.98
C ASN A 127 -2.37 -7.16 25.96
N GLY A 128 -1.59 -8.16 25.50
CA GLY A 128 -1.07 -9.25 26.29
C GLY A 128 -1.94 -10.49 26.39
N HIS A 129 -3.18 -10.46 25.86
CA HIS A 129 -4.04 -11.65 25.79
C HIS A 129 -3.39 -12.75 24.94
N THR A 130 -3.64 -13.98 25.30
CA THR A 130 -3.15 -15.15 24.54
C THR A 130 -3.88 -15.22 23.19
N LEU A 131 -3.09 -15.42 22.12
CA LEU A 131 -3.60 -15.79 20.81
C LEU A 131 -3.36 -17.28 20.61
N ASP A 132 -4.40 -18.03 20.39
CA ASP A 132 -4.37 -19.47 20.22
C ASP A 132 -5.30 -19.95 19.08
N ALA A 133 -5.44 -21.24 18.92
CA ALA A 133 -6.27 -21.82 17.87
C ALA A 133 -7.76 -21.49 18.06
N ALA A 134 -8.23 -21.24 19.30
CA ALA A 134 -9.61 -20.79 19.53
C ALA A 134 -9.84 -19.37 18.99
N SER A 135 -8.84 -18.50 19.09
CA SER A 135 -8.89 -17.15 18.49
C SER A 135 -9.04 -17.20 16.96
N VAL A 136 -8.35 -18.13 16.29
CA VAL A 136 -8.45 -18.37 14.84
C VAL A 136 -9.84 -18.87 14.47
N VAL A 137 -10.34 -19.88 15.19
CA VAL A 137 -11.69 -20.43 14.96
C VAL A 137 -12.73 -19.34 15.10
N TRP A 138 -12.69 -18.59 16.19
CA TRP A 138 -13.61 -17.47 16.42
C TRP A 138 -13.58 -16.45 15.28
N SER A 139 -12.38 -16.02 14.85
CA SER A 139 -12.21 -15.00 13.81
C SER A 139 -12.80 -15.45 12.47
N LEU A 140 -12.55 -16.68 12.04
CA LEU A 140 -13.10 -17.22 10.79
C LEU A 140 -14.62 -17.40 10.88
N GLN A 141 -15.15 -17.85 12.03
CA GLN A 141 -16.59 -17.95 12.25
C GLN A 141 -17.26 -16.57 12.21
N GLN A 142 -16.64 -15.54 12.81
CA GLN A 142 -17.15 -14.16 12.74
C GLN A 142 -17.14 -13.62 11.30
N ALA A 143 -16.08 -13.90 10.54
CA ALA A 143 -15.99 -13.45 9.15
C ALA A 143 -17.14 -14.00 8.29
N VAL A 144 -17.48 -15.30 8.48
CA VAL A 144 -18.58 -15.94 7.76
C VAL A 144 -19.94 -15.45 8.27
N SER A 145 -20.15 -15.45 9.60
CA SER A 145 -21.45 -15.10 10.21
C SER A 145 -21.85 -13.65 9.98
N ASN A 146 -20.89 -12.73 10.00
CA ASN A 146 -21.13 -11.30 9.80
C ASN A 146 -20.95 -10.89 8.33
N LYS A 147 -20.68 -11.83 7.41
CA LYS A 147 -20.51 -11.57 5.98
C LYS A 147 -19.47 -10.48 5.72
N TRP A 148 -18.31 -10.58 6.36
CA TRP A 148 -17.23 -9.61 6.13
C TRP A 148 -16.84 -9.59 4.64
N PRO A 149 -16.35 -8.45 4.11
CA PRO A 149 -16.09 -8.29 2.69
C PRO A 149 -15.27 -9.44 2.08
N GLY A 150 -15.88 -10.11 1.11
CA GLY A 150 -15.32 -11.25 0.40
C GLY A 150 -15.44 -12.60 1.11
N ALA A 151 -16.00 -12.68 2.33
CA ALA A 151 -16.17 -13.94 3.04
C ALA A 151 -17.18 -14.88 2.35
N ASP A 152 -18.23 -14.31 1.78
CA ASP A 152 -19.28 -15.03 1.04
C ASP A 152 -18.75 -15.78 -0.19
N THR A 153 -17.72 -15.24 -0.84
CA THR A 153 -17.09 -15.83 -2.03
C THR A 153 -15.83 -16.62 -1.69
N LYS A 154 -14.91 -16.02 -0.93
CA LYS A 154 -13.58 -16.59 -0.67
C LYS A 154 -13.57 -17.67 0.43
N LEU A 155 -14.60 -17.73 1.26
CA LEU A 155 -14.81 -18.77 2.28
C LEU A 155 -16.05 -19.63 1.98
N ALA A 156 -16.62 -19.55 0.77
CA ALA A 156 -17.82 -20.29 0.38
C ALA A 156 -17.65 -21.82 0.52
N ALA A 157 -16.46 -22.33 0.27
CA ALA A 157 -16.13 -23.75 0.41
C ALA A 157 -15.99 -24.19 1.89
N LEU A 158 -15.95 -23.28 2.86
CA LEU A 158 -15.78 -23.61 4.27
C LEU A 158 -16.99 -24.43 4.77
N ALA A 159 -16.72 -25.62 5.31
CA ALA A 159 -17.71 -26.44 5.98
C ALA A 159 -17.65 -26.27 7.50
N SER A 160 -16.44 -26.36 8.07
CA SER A 160 -16.22 -26.19 9.52
C SER A 160 -14.80 -25.73 9.82
N VAL A 161 -14.64 -25.07 10.98
CA VAL A 161 -13.33 -24.75 11.57
C VAL A 161 -13.34 -25.19 13.02
N THR A 162 -12.33 -25.97 13.42
CA THR A 162 -12.20 -26.52 14.77
C THR A 162 -10.78 -26.38 15.30
N ASN A 163 -10.62 -26.45 16.61
CA ASN A 163 -9.32 -26.43 17.30
C ASN A 163 -9.20 -27.59 18.27
N PRO A 164 -8.65 -28.73 17.85
CA PRO A 164 -8.51 -29.92 18.73
C PRO A 164 -7.61 -29.63 19.94
N ASN A 165 -6.74 -28.64 19.87
CA ASN A 165 -5.92 -28.16 20.98
C ASN A 165 -5.55 -26.67 20.74
N ALA A 166 -4.81 -26.08 21.68
CA ALA A 166 -4.49 -24.64 21.65
C ALA A 166 -3.61 -24.19 20.47
N THR A 167 -2.93 -25.12 19.79
CA THR A 167 -1.99 -24.79 18.72
C THR A 167 -2.39 -25.37 17.36
N THR A 168 -3.49 -26.14 17.28
CA THR A 168 -3.91 -26.78 16.03
C THR A 168 -5.27 -26.26 15.59
N VAL A 169 -5.34 -25.78 14.35
CA VAL A 169 -6.59 -25.40 13.68
C VAL A 169 -6.84 -26.38 12.55
N VAL A 170 -8.05 -26.93 12.47
CA VAL A 170 -8.49 -27.80 11.39
C VAL A 170 -9.64 -27.12 10.64
N ILE A 171 -9.44 -26.91 9.34
CA ILE A 171 -10.45 -26.38 8.42
C ILE A 171 -10.93 -27.52 7.53
N THR A 172 -12.23 -27.78 7.53
CA THR A 172 -12.88 -28.74 6.61
C THR A 172 -13.64 -27.96 5.53
N LEU A 173 -13.51 -28.42 4.29
CA LEU A 173 -14.14 -27.82 3.12
C LEU A 173 -15.25 -28.71 2.57
N LYS A 174 -16.25 -28.10 1.92
CA LYS A 174 -17.32 -28.76 1.15
C LYS A 174 -16.81 -29.30 -0.19
N GLN A 175 -15.78 -28.64 -0.74
CA GLN A 175 -15.09 -28.98 -1.99
C GLN A 175 -13.65 -28.47 -1.90
N PRO A 176 -12.69 -29.09 -2.62
CA PRO A 176 -11.31 -28.63 -2.61
C PRO A 176 -11.20 -27.17 -3.07
N ASP A 177 -10.38 -26.39 -2.33
CA ASP A 177 -10.09 -24.99 -2.66
C ASP A 177 -8.59 -24.71 -2.48
N ALA A 178 -7.86 -24.74 -3.59
CA ALA A 178 -6.43 -24.45 -3.62
C ALA A 178 -6.12 -22.97 -3.34
N THR A 179 -7.12 -22.08 -3.38
CA THR A 179 -6.93 -20.64 -3.14
C THR A 179 -7.07 -20.25 -1.67
N LEU A 180 -7.58 -21.16 -0.83
CA LEU A 180 -7.79 -20.87 0.59
C LEU A 180 -6.51 -20.42 1.33
N PRO A 181 -5.31 -21.03 1.13
CA PRO A 181 -4.08 -20.52 1.75
C PRO A 181 -3.79 -19.06 1.39
N ARG A 182 -4.04 -18.67 0.13
CA ARG A 182 -3.89 -17.27 -0.29
C ARG A 182 -4.93 -16.35 0.37
N THR A 183 -6.17 -16.80 0.50
CA THR A 183 -7.23 -16.09 1.24
C THR A 183 -6.82 -15.84 2.70
N LEU A 184 -6.24 -16.86 3.35
CA LEU A 184 -5.79 -16.80 4.74
C LEU A 184 -4.45 -16.04 4.95
N SER A 185 -3.80 -15.62 3.89
CA SER A 185 -2.64 -14.72 3.94
C SER A 185 -3.02 -13.24 3.76
N GLY A 186 -4.29 -12.93 3.62
CA GLY A 186 -4.84 -11.58 3.49
C GLY A 186 -5.85 -11.27 4.60
N ARG A 187 -6.73 -10.32 4.33
CA ARG A 187 -7.73 -9.79 5.26
C ARG A 187 -8.53 -10.86 6.02
N LEU A 188 -8.99 -11.90 5.33
CA LEU A 188 -9.79 -12.98 5.94
C LEU A 188 -8.96 -13.97 6.78
N GLY A 189 -7.64 -13.85 6.74
CA GLY A 189 -6.74 -14.61 7.62
C GLY A 189 -6.30 -13.84 8.86
N ILE A 190 -6.76 -12.60 9.07
CA ILE A 190 -6.51 -11.83 10.29
C ILE A 190 -7.16 -12.55 11.48
N VAL A 191 -6.40 -12.61 12.59
CA VAL A 191 -6.90 -13.17 13.85
C VAL A 191 -7.16 -12.04 14.83
N TYR A 192 -8.37 -12.01 15.37
CA TYR A 192 -8.87 -10.99 16.29
C TYR A 192 -8.96 -11.52 17.72
N ASP A 193 -8.76 -10.63 18.68
CA ASP A 193 -9.00 -10.91 20.09
C ASP A 193 -10.50 -10.85 20.40
N SER A 194 -11.11 -11.98 20.68
CA SER A 194 -12.54 -12.09 21.01
C SER A 194 -12.91 -11.37 22.32
N ALA A 195 -11.93 -11.12 23.19
CA ALA A 195 -12.11 -10.42 24.45
C ALA A 195 -11.80 -8.91 24.34
N ALA A 196 -11.33 -8.44 23.17
CA ALA A 196 -11.09 -7.02 22.97
C ALA A 196 -12.43 -6.26 22.91
N ASN A 197 -12.68 -5.42 23.91
CA ASN A 197 -13.82 -4.51 23.94
C ASN A 197 -13.36 -3.14 23.46
N ILE A 198 -13.22 -2.97 22.15
CA ILE A 198 -12.76 -1.72 21.50
C ILE A 198 -13.72 -1.26 20.41
N ASP A 199 -13.71 0.03 20.14
CA ASP A 199 -14.33 0.61 18.94
C ASP A 199 -13.39 0.43 17.74
N TYR A 200 -13.63 -0.57 16.92
CA TYR A 200 -12.81 -0.86 15.74
C TYR A 200 -12.86 0.25 14.67
N THR A 201 -13.82 1.17 14.72
CA THR A 201 -13.83 2.34 13.83
C THR A 201 -12.61 3.22 14.07
N ASN A 202 -12.23 3.38 15.33
CA ASN A 202 -11.17 4.30 15.78
C ASN A 202 -9.96 3.60 16.42
N GLN A 203 -10.04 2.29 16.65
CA GLN A 203 -9.02 1.50 17.33
C GLN A 203 -8.75 0.20 16.58
N ALA A 204 -7.56 -0.33 16.73
CA ALA A 204 -7.19 -1.64 16.20
C ALA A 204 -6.38 -2.41 17.25
N MET A 205 -6.71 -3.71 17.42
CA MET A 205 -6.06 -4.60 18.36
C MET A 205 -5.70 -5.89 17.65
N GLY A 206 -4.42 -6.09 17.40
CA GLY A 206 -3.89 -7.27 16.72
C GLY A 206 -2.66 -7.82 17.43
N SER A 207 -1.99 -8.77 16.79
CA SER A 207 -0.75 -9.41 17.25
C SER A 207 0.49 -8.93 16.52
N GLY A 208 0.34 -7.95 15.64
CA GLY A 208 1.43 -7.42 14.82
C GLY A 208 2.49 -6.65 15.60
N PRO A 209 3.60 -6.29 14.93
CA PRO A 209 4.73 -5.64 15.58
C PRO A 209 4.44 -4.23 16.08
N TYR A 210 3.36 -3.60 15.63
CA TYR A 210 2.96 -2.26 16.02
C TYR A 210 1.55 -2.21 16.61
N ARG A 211 1.33 -1.25 17.50
CA ARG A 211 0.00 -0.83 17.96
C ARG A 211 -0.28 0.61 17.53
N ILE A 212 -1.53 0.95 17.26
CA ILE A 212 -1.94 2.32 16.97
C ILE A 212 -1.98 3.11 18.28
N THR A 213 -1.36 4.28 18.29
CA THR A 213 -1.34 5.20 19.42
C THR A 213 -2.19 6.45 19.20
N ASN A 214 -2.38 6.83 17.95
CA ASN A 214 -3.26 7.92 17.55
C ASN A 214 -3.80 7.69 16.15
N PHE A 215 -5.07 7.97 15.97
CA PHE A 215 -5.75 7.95 14.68
C PHE A 215 -6.57 9.22 14.50
N THR A 216 -6.37 9.89 13.37
CA THR A 216 -7.20 10.99 12.91
C THR A 216 -7.69 10.61 11.51
N PRO A 217 -8.99 10.32 11.34
CA PRO A 217 -9.57 9.85 10.08
C PRO A 217 -9.12 10.70 8.89
N SER A 218 -8.76 10.03 7.80
CA SER A 218 -8.31 10.64 6.53
C SER A 218 -7.09 11.57 6.64
N GLN A 219 -6.44 11.66 7.80
CA GLN A 219 -5.32 12.59 8.03
C GLN A 219 -4.04 11.91 8.49
N ARG A 220 -4.11 11.11 9.57
CA ARG A 220 -2.91 10.60 10.23
C ARG A 220 -3.16 9.33 11.02
N ILE A 221 -2.17 8.43 10.99
CA ILE A 221 -2.09 7.28 11.89
C ILE A 221 -0.70 7.28 12.55
N ALA A 222 -0.64 7.16 13.85
CA ALA A 222 0.60 7.00 14.60
C ALA A 222 0.67 5.59 15.21
N PHE A 223 1.84 4.96 15.06
CA PHE A 223 2.14 3.63 15.54
C PHE A 223 3.28 3.67 16.55
N ALA A 224 3.22 2.79 17.53
CA ALA A 224 4.36 2.47 18.39
C ALA A 224 4.66 0.99 18.35
N ALA A 225 5.93 0.64 18.36
CA ALA A 225 6.38 -0.74 18.43
C ALA A 225 5.84 -1.42 19.70
N VAL A 226 5.38 -2.65 19.55
CA VAL A 226 5.02 -3.52 20.69
C VAL A 226 6.31 -4.05 21.31
N SER A 227 6.40 -4.00 22.62
CA SER A 227 7.59 -4.48 23.35
C SER A 227 7.90 -5.94 23.03
N GLY A 228 9.15 -6.23 22.67
CA GLY A 228 9.58 -7.58 22.29
C GLY A 228 9.15 -8.03 20.89
N SER A 229 8.54 -7.14 20.09
CA SER A 229 8.18 -7.43 18.71
C SER A 229 9.39 -7.36 17.76
N THR A 230 9.18 -7.73 16.50
CA THR A 230 10.19 -7.64 15.44
C THR A 230 10.32 -6.25 14.81
N ALA A 231 9.62 -5.25 15.35
CA ALA A 231 9.66 -3.87 14.88
C ALA A 231 11.07 -3.29 14.97
N LYS A 232 11.58 -2.72 13.87
CA LYS A 232 12.89 -2.09 13.82
C LYS A 232 12.85 -0.59 14.13
N THR A 233 11.69 0.03 14.01
CA THR A 233 11.45 1.46 14.25
C THR A 233 10.52 1.61 15.44
N HIS A 234 10.86 2.47 16.41
CA HIS A 234 10.06 2.61 17.62
C HIS A 234 8.71 3.28 17.38
N THR A 235 8.68 4.31 16.56
CA THR A 235 7.46 5.07 16.23
C THR A 235 7.35 5.30 14.74
N VAL A 236 6.20 5.07 14.17
CA VAL A 236 5.89 5.38 12.76
C VAL A 236 4.69 6.31 12.71
N THR A 237 4.77 7.37 11.91
CA THR A 237 3.64 8.26 11.66
C THR A 237 3.34 8.28 10.17
N VAL A 238 2.16 7.84 9.78
CA VAL A 238 1.62 7.95 8.42
C VAL A 238 0.78 9.22 8.32
N ARG A 239 1.06 10.07 7.34
CA ARG A 239 0.37 11.35 7.09
C ARG A 239 -0.22 11.38 5.71
N ASN A 240 -1.44 11.91 5.60
CA ASN A 240 -2.10 12.16 4.32
C ASN A 240 -1.63 13.47 3.70
N TYR A 241 -1.39 13.45 2.41
CA TYR A 241 -1.14 14.63 1.56
C TYR A 241 -2.22 14.70 0.48
N SER A 242 -2.73 15.89 0.24
CA SER A 242 -3.86 16.13 -0.67
C SER A 242 -3.56 15.83 -2.14
N SER A 243 -2.30 15.67 -2.50
CA SER A 243 -1.85 15.33 -3.86
C SER A 243 -0.44 14.73 -3.86
N ASN A 244 -0.09 13.99 -4.92
CA ASN A 244 1.28 13.53 -5.14
C ASN A 244 2.26 14.70 -5.18
N SER A 245 1.92 15.83 -5.80
CA SER A 245 2.80 17.03 -5.84
C SER A 245 3.14 17.53 -4.43
N ASN A 246 2.18 17.59 -3.52
CA ASN A 246 2.43 18.01 -2.13
C ASN A 246 3.24 16.97 -1.37
N LEU A 247 2.97 15.68 -1.60
CA LEU A 247 3.73 14.58 -1.02
C LEU A 247 5.21 14.63 -1.46
N LEU A 248 5.48 14.83 -2.76
CA LEU A 248 6.84 14.90 -3.28
C LEU A 248 7.58 16.15 -2.80
N LYS A 249 6.89 17.28 -2.58
CA LYS A 249 7.48 18.45 -1.91
C LYS A 249 7.90 18.13 -0.49
N ALA A 250 7.06 17.42 0.26
CA ALA A 250 7.38 16.98 1.62
C ALA A 250 8.58 16.03 1.66
N ALA A 251 8.73 15.13 0.67
CA ALA A 251 9.90 14.28 0.53
C ALA A 251 11.18 15.10 0.28
N ARG A 252 11.13 16.07 -0.64
CA ARG A 252 12.28 16.97 -0.93
C ARG A 252 12.68 17.84 0.25
N SER A 253 11.71 18.31 1.04
CA SER A 253 12.00 19.14 2.23
C SER A 253 12.49 18.32 3.43
N GLY A 254 12.32 17.00 3.41
CA GLY A 254 12.62 16.13 4.54
C GLY A 254 11.53 16.13 5.62
N ASP A 255 10.30 16.58 5.30
CA ASP A 255 9.15 16.52 6.23
C ASP A 255 8.62 15.08 6.38
N VAL A 256 8.93 14.22 5.40
CA VAL A 256 8.73 12.79 5.46
C VAL A 256 10.02 12.06 5.09
N ASP A 257 10.26 10.93 5.74
CA ASP A 257 11.41 10.04 5.49
C ASP A 257 11.12 9.07 4.34
N LEU A 258 9.84 8.72 4.15
CA LEU A 258 9.36 7.83 3.09
C LEU A 258 8.09 8.44 2.47
N ALA A 259 8.09 8.57 1.16
CA ALA A 259 6.92 8.98 0.39
C ALA A 259 6.44 7.81 -0.49
N ILE A 260 5.13 7.53 -0.44
CA ILE A 260 4.49 6.49 -1.26
C ILE A 260 3.40 7.17 -2.09
N PRO A 261 3.71 7.64 -3.31
CA PRO A 261 2.73 8.26 -4.19
C PRO A 261 1.71 7.23 -4.67
N SER A 262 0.48 7.68 -4.93
CA SER A 262 -0.58 6.83 -5.52
C SER A 262 -0.34 6.55 -7.01
N ASP A 263 0.36 7.46 -7.70
CA ASP A 263 0.79 7.28 -9.09
C ASP A 263 2.31 7.12 -9.13
N PRO A 264 2.82 5.94 -9.56
CA PRO A 264 4.27 5.68 -9.67
C PRO A 264 4.98 6.70 -10.56
N ALA A 265 4.39 7.13 -11.68
CA ALA A 265 4.98 8.10 -12.59
C ALA A 265 5.28 9.47 -11.93
N SER A 266 4.57 9.81 -10.85
CA SER A 266 4.88 11.00 -10.06
C SER A 266 6.28 10.97 -9.45
N ALA A 267 6.83 9.78 -9.18
CA ALA A 267 8.16 9.62 -8.59
C ALA A 267 9.30 9.85 -9.59
N ASP A 268 9.05 9.77 -10.91
CA ASP A 268 10.06 9.97 -11.95
C ASP A 268 10.68 11.37 -11.85
N SER A 269 9.89 12.36 -11.46
CA SER A 269 10.36 13.73 -11.22
C SER A 269 11.39 13.85 -10.08
N LEU A 270 11.59 12.79 -9.28
CA LEU A 270 12.55 12.71 -8.18
C LEU A 270 13.79 11.88 -8.53
N ALA A 271 13.83 11.23 -9.69
CA ALA A 271 14.91 10.31 -10.06
C ALA A 271 16.29 11.00 -10.06
N ASP A 272 16.34 12.29 -10.43
CA ASP A 272 17.56 13.09 -10.48
C ASP A 272 17.93 13.76 -9.15
N ASP A 273 17.09 13.64 -8.10
CA ASP A 273 17.36 14.26 -6.81
C ASP A 273 18.35 13.41 -6.00
N GLN A 274 19.59 13.90 -5.88
CA GLN A 274 20.69 13.20 -5.20
C GLN A 274 20.45 12.94 -3.69
N ASN A 275 19.47 13.60 -3.08
CA ASN A 275 19.11 13.41 -1.68
C ASN A 275 18.02 12.34 -1.48
N LEU A 276 17.41 11.87 -2.55
CA LEU A 276 16.33 10.91 -2.52
C LEU A 276 16.72 9.63 -3.25
N ARG A 277 16.21 8.52 -2.75
CA ARG A 277 16.31 7.22 -3.43
C ARG A 277 14.91 6.84 -3.89
N VAL A 278 14.72 6.78 -5.20
CA VAL A 278 13.51 6.25 -5.80
C VAL A 278 13.66 4.74 -5.96
N SER A 279 12.62 3.99 -5.58
CA SER A 279 12.56 2.53 -5.76
C SER A 279 11.18 2.17 -6.27
N ALA A 280 11.13 1.47 -7.39
CA ALA A 280 9.92 0.90 -7.95
C ALA A 280 9.91 -0.61 -7.77
N GLY A 281 8.73 -1.20 -7.74
CA GLY A 281 8.54 -2.65 -7.63
C GLY A 281 7.25 -3.09 -8.30
N THR A 282 7.22 -4.36 -8.68
CA THR A 282 6.02 -4.98 -9.24
C THR A 282 4.92 -5.10 -8.18
N SER A 283 3.68 -4.83 -8.56
CA SER A 283 2.49 -4.98 -7.71
C SER A 283 1.46 -5.90 -8.38
N GLU A 284 0.42 -6.26 -7.64
CA GLU A 284 -0.76 -6.97 -8.19
C GLU A 284 -1.75 -6.02 -8.88
N ASN A 285 -1.51 -4.71 -8.87
CA ASN A 285 -2.40 -3.74 -9.51
C ASN A 285 -2.36 -3.90 -11.02
N LYS A 286 -3.54 -3.92 -11.64
CA LYS A 286 -3.71 -4.07 -13.09
C LYS A 286 -4.66 -3.00 -13.61
N VAL A 287 -4.27 -2.38 -14.71
CA VAL A 287 -5.19 -1.55 -15.49
C VAL A 287 -5.80 -2.46 -16.56
N THR A 288 -7.12 -2.53 -16.58
CA THR A 288 -7.86 -3.44 -17.44
C THR A 288 -8.86 -2.67 -18.30
N LEU A 289 -8.84 -2.93 -19.60
CA LEU A 289 -9.90 -2.48 -20.50
C LEU A 289 -11.04 -3.53 -20.49
N LEU A 290 -12.20 -3.12 -19.99
CA LEU A 290 -13.40 -3.96 -19.92
C LEU A 290 -14.29 -3.66 -21.12
N TYR A 291 -14.80 -4.71 -21.76
CA TYR A 291 -15.74 -4.60 -22.86
C TYR A 291 -17.17 -4.79 -22.35
N ASN A 292 -18.10 -3.95 -22.85
CA ASN A 292 -19.50 -4.24 -22.68
C ASN A 292 -19.86 -5.45 -23.57
N ASN A 293 -20.32 -6.54 -22.94
CA ASN A 293 -20.71 -7.78 -23.62
C ASN A 293 -22.24 -7.95 -23.71
N ASP A 294 -23.03 -6.91 -23.48
CA ASP A 294 -24.47 -6.96 -23.67
C ASP A 294 -24.82 -7.31 -25.15
N ALA A 295 -25.94 -7.95 -25.35
CA ALA A 295 -26.30 -8.52 -26.63
C ALA A 295 -26.41 -7.49 -27.78
N ASP A 296 -26.66 -6.24 -27.44
CA ASP A 296 -26.73 -5.10 -28.37
C ASP A 296 -25.37 -4.38 -28.57
N SER A 297 -24.34 -4.80 -27.83
CA SER A 297 -22.98 -4.30 -28.01
C SER A 297 -22.23 -5.07 -29.09
N ILE A 298 -21.45 -4.36 -29.92
CA ILE A 298 -20.52 -5.00 -30.86
C ILE A 298 -19.54 -5.92 -30.16
N PHE A 299 -19.20 -5.60 -28.92
CA PHE A 299 -18.25 -6.38 -28.12
C PHE A 299 -18.88 -7.66 -27.53
N SER A 300 -20.16 -7.94 -27.77
CA SER A 300 -20.71 -9.29 -27.58
C SER A 300 -20.03 -10.30 -28.52
N ASP A 301 -19.56 -9.84 -29.69
CA ASP A 301 -18.80 -10.67 -30.65
C ASP A 301 -17.31 -10.74 -30.26
N VAL A 302 -16.77 -11.97 -30.21
CA VAL A 302 -15.36 -12.22 -29.90
C VAL A 302 -14.42 -11.64 -30.98
N GLN A 303 -14.84 -11.53 -32.24
CA GLN A 303 -14.02 -10.98 -33.31
C GLN A 303 -13.83 -9.47 -33.13
N ALA A 304 -14.88 -8.73 -32.72
CA ALA A 304 -14.75 -7.30 -32.39
C ALA A 304 -13.78 -7.06 -31.24
N ARG A 305 -13.87 -7.86 -30.16
CA ARG A 305 -12.90 -7.79 -29.06
C ARG A 305 -11.47 -8.12 -29.51
N THR A 306 -11.32 -9.13 -30.37
CA THR A 306 -10.02 -9.52 -30.93
C THR A 306 -9.47 -8.42 -31.84
N ALA A 307 -10.28 -7.80 -32.65
CA ALA A 307 -9.91 -6.70 -33.52
C ALA A 307 -9.36 -5.51 -32.73
N LEU A 308 -10.10 -5.05 -31.71
CA LEU A 308 -9.63 -3.96 -30.87
C LEU A 308 -8.34 -4.32 -30.13
N ARG A 309 -8.23 -5.56 -29.63
CA ARG A 309 -7.01 -6.03 -28.98
C ARG A 309 -5.79 -6.02 -29.92
N MET A 310 -5.98 -6.35 -31.21
CA MET A 310 -4.93 -6.28 -32.23
C MET A 310 -4.53 -4.84 -32.58
N MET A 311 -5.45 -3.88 -32.49
CA MET A 311 -5.17 -2.48 -32.78
C MET A 311 -4.40 -1.80 -31.65
N LEU A 312 -4.49 -2.27 -30.41
CA LEU A 312 -3.82 -1.69 -29.26
C LEU A 312 -2.35 -2.11 -29.20
N ASP A 313 -1.44 -1.16 -29.41
CA ASP A 313 -0.02 -1.34 -29.12
C ASP A 313 0.25 -1.08 -27.62
N LYS A 314 0.16 -2.15 -26.84
CA LYS A 314 0.38 -2.07 -25.37
C LYS A 314 1.78 -1.57 -25.01
N THR A 315 2.78 -1.86 -25.84
CA THR A 315 4.15 -1.42 -25.61
C THR A 315 4.27 0.09 -25.83
N ALA A 316 3.66 0.60 -26.90
CA ALA A 316 3.62 2.03 -27.16
C ALA A 316 2.83 2.79 -26.07
N LEU A 317 1.69 2.22 -25.62
CA LEU A 317 0.87 2.80 -24.54
C LEU A 317 1.63 2.91 -23.20
N LEU A 318 2.59 2.03 -22.97
CA LEU A 318 3.40 2.00 -21.74
C LEU A 318 4.79 2.63 -21.91
N LYS A 319 5.09 3.27 -23.05
CA LYS A 319 6.43 3.78 -23.36
C LYS A 319 6.97 4.69 -22.27
N ASP A 320 6.14 5.59 -21.75
CA ASP A 320 6.51 6.55 -20.72
C ASP A 320 6.37 5.96 -19.28
N ARG A 321 6.05 4.68 -19.14
CA ARG A 321 5.84 3.94 -17.89
C ARG A 321 6.53 2.58 -17.87
N SER A 322 7.45 2.33 -18.80
CA SER A 322 8.07 1.01 -19.00
C SER A 322 8.94 0.53 -17.82
N ASP A 323 9.36 1.44 -16.97
CA ASP A 323 10.11 1.18 -15.74
C ASP A 323 9.22 0.70 -14.56
N VAL A 324 7.92 1.02 -14.61
CA VAL A 324 6.96 0.71 -13.53
C VAL A 324 5.76 -0.13 -13.98
N ALA A 325 5.58 -0.33 -15.28
CA ALA A 325 4.45 -1.08 -15.85
C ALA A 325 4.90 -1.97 -16.99
N GLN A 326 4.25 -3.13 -17.14
CA GLN A 326 4.51 -4.08 -18.22
C GLN A 326 3.20 -4.54 -18.89
N PRO A 327 3.22 -4.82 -20.21
CA PRO A 327 2.06 -5.39 -20.89
C PRO A 327 1.68 -6.74 -20.30
N LEU A 328 0.37 -6.97 -20.16
CA LEU A 328 -0.16 -8.28 -19.76
C LEU A 328 -0.90 -8.93 -20.94
N GLY A 329 -0.68 -10.23 -21.14
CA GLY A 329 -1.37 -11.04 -22.12
C GLY A 329 -2.75 -11.54 -21.64
N GLY A 330 -2.97 -11.60 -20.33
CA GLY A 330 -4.16 -12.11 -19.67
C GLY A 330 -4.51 -11.36 -18.38
N PRO A 331 -5.54 -11.79 -17.67
CA PRO A 331 -5.99 -11.14 -16.44
C PRO A 331 -5.14 -11.49 -15.22
N ILE A 332 -4.29 -12.53 -15.31
CA ILE A 332 -3.40 -12.98 -14.23
C ILE A 332 -2.06 -12.29 -14.39
N GLY A 333 -1.58 -11.63 -13.35
CA GLY A 333 -0.32 -10.90 -13.33
C GLY A 333 0.87 -11.74 -12.84
N PRO A 334 2.11 -11.28 -13.01
CA PRO A 334 3.33 -12.05 -12.69
C PRO A 334 3.46 -12.47 -11.23
N LEU A 335 2.86 -11.75 -10.30
CA LEU A 335 2.86 -12.08 -8.89
C LEU A 335 1.68 -12.98 -8.47
N GLU A 336 0.86 -13.41 -9.40
CA GLU A 336 -0.31 -14.25 -9.12
C GLU A 336 -0.06 -15.71 -9.50
N PRO A 337 -0.55 -16.67 -8.71
CA PRO A 337 -0.45 -18.09 -9.05
C PRO A 337 -1.13 -18.40 -10.39
N GLY A 338 -0.48 -19.22 -11.20
CA GLY A 338 -0.97 -19.55 -12.53
C GLY A 338 -0.70 -18.50 -13.59
N TYR A 339 0.17 -17.52 -13.30
CA TYR A 339 0.64 -16.61 -14.33
C TYR A 339 1.33 -17.37 -15.47
N GLU A 340 0.94 -17.03 -16.67
CA GLU A 340 1.58 -17.43 -17.91
C GLU A 340 1.70 -16.20 -18.79
N ASP A 341 2.85 -16.02 -19.44
CA ASP A 341 3.02 -14.92 -20.37
C ASP A 341 2.27 -15.20 -21.68
N LEU A 342 1.09 -14.60 -21.79
CA LEU A 342 0.22 -14.68 -22.97
C LEU A 342 0.32 -13.43 -23.87
N THR A 343 1.35 -12.59 -23.71
CA THR A 343 1.50 -11.35 -24.50
C THR A 343 1.59 -11.62 -25.99
N GLY A 344 2.20 -12.74 -26.38
CA GLY A 344 2.32 -13.17 -27.76
C GLY A 344 1.06 -13.83 -28.38
N LEU A 345 0.05 -14.17 -27.58
CA LEU A 345 -1.13 -14.92 -28.06
C LEU A 345 -1.96 -14.14 -29.09
N ILE A 346 -2.11 -12.82 -28.89
CA ILE A 346 -2.70 -11.89 -29.85
C ILE A 346 -1.72 -10.73 -30.00
N ALA A 347 -0.85 -10.85 -31.01
CA ALA A 347 0.14 -9.82 -31.32
C ALA A 347 -0.53 -8.55 -31.84
N HIS A 348 0.09 -7.40 -31.57
CA HIS A 348 -0.30 -6.13 -32.16
C HIS A 348 -0.20 -6.21 -33.70
N ASN A 349 -1.30 -5.90 -34.36
CA ASN A 349 -1.40 -5.78 -35.82
C ASN A 349 -2.59 -4.87 -36.16
N ALA A 350 -2.32 -3.57 -36.22
CA ALA A 350 -3.36 -2.55 -36.43
C ALA A 350 -4.11 -2.74 -37.76
N ASP A 351 -3.42 -3.15 -38.83
CA ASP A 351 -4.05 -3.35 -40.15
C ASP A 351 -5.03 -4.50 -40.10
N ARG A 352 -4.63 -5.63 -39.52
CA ARG A 352 -5.51 -6.78 -39.34
C ARG A 352 -6.68 -6.47 -38.42
N GLY A 353 -6.43 -5.72 -37.35
CA GLY A 353 -7.49 -5.25 -36.44
C GLY A 353 -8.51 -4.38 -37.17
N ARG A 354 -8.06 -3.40 -37.95
CA ARG A 354 -8.94 -2.54 -38.76
C ARG A 354 -9.75 -3.37 -39.78
N GLN A 355 -9.10 -4.32 -40.45
CA GLN A 355 -9.80 -5.22 -41.38
C GLN A 355 -10.88 -6.02 -40.66
N LEU A 356 -10.66 -6.59 -39.52
CA LEU A 356 -11.66 -7.31 -38.74
C LEU A 356 -12.76 -6.37 -38.25
N MET A 357 -12.44 -5.18 -37.78
CA MET A 357 -13.41 -4.21 -37.30
C MET A 357 -14.30 -3.70 -38.41
N SER A 358 -13.83 -3.64 -39.68
CA SER A 358 -14.64 -3.19 -40.83
C SER A 358 -15.87 -4.04 -41.10
N TYR A 359 -15.90 -5.29 -40.64
CA TYR A 359 -17.12 -6.13 -40.75
C TYR A 359 -18.26 -5.64 -39.83
N PHE A 360 -17.96 -4.83 -38.84
CA PHE A 360 -18.92 -4.28 -37.86
C PHE A 360 -19.31 -2.83 -38.18
N SER A 361 -18.59 -2.13 -39.09
CA SER A 361 -18.57 -0.66 -39.16
C SER A 361 -19.67 -0.01 -39.98
N SER A 362 -20.49 -0.77 -40.75
CA SER A 362 -21.35 -0.10 -41.76
C SER A 362 -22.80 0.18 -41.34
N SER A 363 -23.26 -0.30 -40.20
CA SER A 363 -24.67 -0.17 -39.83
C SER A 363 -24.96 0.04 -38.34
N TYR A 364 -23.98 -0.08 -37.44
CA TYR A 364 -24.25 -0.18 -36.00
C TYR A 364 -23.37 0.69 -35.08
N ILE A 365 -22.30 1.36 -35.58
CA ILE A 365 -21.36 2.06 -34.70
C ILE A 365 -21.05 3.45 -35.23
N ASP A 366 -21.68 4.45 -34.66
CA ASP A 366 -21.26 5.83 -34.87
C ASP A 366 -20.15 6.23 -33.88
N THR A 367 -20.12 5.63 -32.68
CA THR A 367 -19.18 6.01 -31.63
C THR A 367 -18.98 4.87 -30.63
N ILE A 368 -17.73 4.59 -30.26
CA ILE A 368 -17.37 3.76 -29.11
C ILE A 368 -17.02 4.69 -27.94
N ASN A 369 -17.76 4.58 -26.86
CA ASN A 369 -17.49 5.38 -25.65
C ASN A 369 -16.50 4.64 -24.75
N LEU A 370 -15.38 5.29 -24.44
CA LEU A 370 -14.41 4.85 -23.43
C LEU A 370 -14.65 5.62 -22.14
N VAL A 371 -15.04 4.91 -21.07
CA VAL A 371 -15.23 5.48 -19.74
C VAL A 371 -14.01 5.20 -18.87
N THR A 372 -13.50 6.22 -18.23
CA THR A 372 -12.30 6.13 -17.37
C THR A 372 -12.42 7.02 -16.15
N SER A 373 -11.54 6.82 -15.16
CA SER A 373 -11.34 7.77 -14.06
C SER A 373 -10.31 8.83 -14.44
N GLU A 374 -10.32 9.96 -13.74
CA GLU A 374 -9.37 11.05 -13.92
C GLU A 374 -7.90 10.57 -13.87
N THR A 375 -7.60 9.61 -13.00
CA THR A 375 -6.24 9.01 -12.87
C THR A 375 -5.74 8.37 -14.16
N TYR A 376 -6.63 7.78 -14.96
CA TYR A 376 -6.27 7.06 -16.19
C TYR A 376 -6.67 7.80 -17.46
N GLU A 377 -7.12 9.04 -17.36
CA GLU A 377 -7.52 9.83 -18.52
C GLU A 377 -6.41 9.96 -19.58
N PRO A 378 -5.13 10.23 -19.22
CA PRO A 378 -4.07 10.29 -20.23
C PRO A 378 -3.88 8.97 -20.97
N LEU A 379 -3.99 7.84 -20.29
CA LEU A 379 -3.92 6.52 -20.92
C LEU A 379 -5.13 6.27 -21.83
N ALA A 380 -6.32 6.67 -21.42
CA ALA A 380 -7.54 6.55 -22.21
C ALA A 380 -7.49 7.39 -23.49
N GLN A 381 -6.94 8.60 -23.43
CA GLN A 381 -6.70 9.44 -24.60
C GLN A 381 -5.74 8.76 -25.60
N ASN A 382 -4.66 8.15 -25.12
CA ASN A 382 -3.73 7.40 -25.96
C ASN A 382 -4.36 6.12 -26.58
N ILE A 383 -5.39 5.55 -25.95
CA ILE A 383 -6.15 4.42 -26.51
C ILE A 383 -7.13 4.89 -27.60
N ALA A 384 -7.66 6.10 -27.48
CA ALA A 384 -8.65 6.66 -28.39
C ALA A 384 -8.05 7.19 -29.71
N HIS A 385 -6.75 7.45 -29.75
CA HIS A 385 -5.98 7.88 -30.91
C HIS A 385 -5.24 6.74 -31.61
#